data_dde11b8afa8b254e2ef5a4efd0e3746f
#
_entry.id   dde11b8afa8b254e2ef5a4efd0e3746f
#
_cell.length_a   1.000
_cell.length_b   1.000
_cell.length_c   1.000
_cell.angle_alpha   90.00
_cell.angle_beta   90.00
_cell.angle_gamma   90.00
#
_symmetry.space_group_name_H-M   'P 1'
#
loop_
_entity.id
_entity.type
_entity.pdbx_description
1 polymer ?
#
loop_
_entity_poly.entity_id
_entity_poly.type
_entity_poly.pdbx_seq_one_letter_code
_entity_poly.pdbx_strand_id
1 'polypeptide(L)'
;MYKATMALVQSQDWFYISVVYGFNKPVERRLLWNDLRTLYGLLGSDAWLLLGDFNSIRTLSDRVGSVSFDGIAAHEFNSCLEDIDMEDMASKGFLFTWTNRRGGLGFVKSRIDRALINSRWQVQYPESEAVFQAPGMSDHCPIVVTILRQQSRRIPFKFFNFWMSHDKFSSLLDNAWSGVVHGNPMVALSHKMRNLKFLLKDFNKEFYSDIQKRVSLAKEELDTLQCQCFSLPFDPALHEMEKASLLRYTTLVSAEEEFYK
;
A
#
# COMPACT_ATOMS: atom_id res chain seq x y z
N MET A 1 -5.94 -26.51 12.94
CA MET A 1 -6.20 -25.73 11.71
C MET A 1 -7.47 -24.93 11.91
N TYR A 2 -7.39 -23.62 11.78
CA TYR A 2 -8.57 -22.75 11.78
C TYR A 2 -8.75 -22.20 10.38
N LYS A 3 -9.94 -22.37 9.83
CA LYS A 3 -10.36 -21.85 8.55
C LYS A 3 -11.75 -21.24 8.74
N ALA A 4 -11.85 -19.96 8.56
CA ALA A 4 -13.12 -19.26 8.48
C ALA A 4 -13.29 -18.74 7.06
N THR A 5 -14.39 -19.11 6.40
CA THR A 5 -14.78 -18.52 5.12
C THR A 5 -16.01 -17.67 5.37
N MET A 6 -15.93 -16.40 5.05
CA MET A 6 -17.04 -15.47 5.17
C MET A 6 -17.42 -14.95 3.77
N ALA A 7 -18.72 -14.92 3.49
CA ALA A 7 -19.24 -14.18 2.35
C ALA A 7 -19.62 -12.78 2.83
N LEU A 8 -19.10 -11.76 2.15
CA LEU A 8 -19.43 -10.37 2.44
C LEU A 8 -20.18 -9.76 1.25
N VAL A 9 -21.23 -8.99 1.57
CA VAL A 9 -22.00 -8.25 0.57
C VAL A 9 -21.70 -6.78 0.74
N GLN A 10 -21.12 -6.18 -0.28
CA GLN A 10 -20.98 -4.75 -0.35
C GLN A 10 -21.77 -4.25 -1.57
N SER A 11 -22.94 -3.69 -1.35
CA SER A 11 -23.76 -3.02 -2.38
C SER A 11 -24.05 -3.81 -3.67
N GLN A 12 -24.56 -5.03 -3.63
CA GLN A 12 -24.94 -5.93 -4.76
C GLN A 12 -23.84 -6.89 -5.28
N ASP A 13 -22.58 -6.78 -4.88
CA ASP A 13 -21.57 -7.74 -5.29
C ASP A 13 -21.16 -8.63 -4.13
N TRP A 14 -21.01 -9.91 -4.43
CA TRP A 14 -20.56 -10.93 -3.50
C TRP A 14 -19.07 -11.20 -3.70
N PHE A 15 -18.36 -11.38 -2.63
CA PHE A 15 -17.00 -11.92 -2.63
C PHE A 15 -16.78 -12.77 -1.39
N TYR A 16 -15.81 -13.66 -1.48
CA TYR A 16 -15.45 -14.55 -0.39
C TYR A 16 -14.10 -14.18 0.20
N ILE A 17 -14.00 -14.27 1.53
CA ILE A 17 -12.73 -14.16 2.25
C ILE A 17 -12.55 -15.44 3.05
N SER A 18 -11.40 -16.10 2.86
CA SER A 18 -10.98 -17.21 3.70
C SER A 18 -9.74 -16.83 4.48
N VAL A 19 -9.79 -16.96 5.80
CA VAL A 19 -8.65 -16.75 6.69
C VAL A 19 -7.99 -18.11 6.95
N VAL A 20 -6.68 -18.19 6.71
CA VAL A 20 -5.91 -19.43 6.76
C VAL A 20 -4.91 -19.39 7.91
N TYR A 21 -4.80 -20.51 8.62
CA TYR A 21 -3.69 -20.81 9.51
C TYR A 21 -3.20 -22.23 9.23
N GLY A 22 -2.08 -22.34 8.52
CA GLY A 22 -1.49 -23.61 8.10
C GLY A 22 -0.76 -24.34 9.23
N PHE A 23 -0.69 -25.64 9.16
CA PHE A 23 0.14 -26.42 10.07
C PHE A 23 1.64 -26.19 9.83
N ASN A 24 2.45 -26.31 10.88
CA ASN A 24 3.90 -26.20 10.78
C ASN A 24 4.53 -27.35 9.96
N LYS A 25 3.98 -28.57 10.08
CA LYS A 25 4.49 -29.75 9.36
C LYS A 25 3.95 -29.81 7.93
N PRO A 26 4.81 -30.00 6.91
CA PRO A 26 4.40 -30.05 5.51
C PRO A 26 3.31 -31.11 5.24
N VAL A 27 3.46 -32.31 5.80
CA VAL A 27 2.50 -33.41 5.60
C VAL A 27 1.09 -33.05 6.08
N GLU A 28 1.00 -32.33 7.20
CA GLU A 28 -0.30 -31.92 7.77
C GLU A 28 -0.96 -30.80 6.93
N ARG A 29 -0.16 -29.98 6.21
CA ARG A 29 -0.67 -28.95 5.31
C ARG A 29 -1.37 -29.50 4.07
N ARG A 30 -1.09 -30.73 3.67
CA ARG A 30 -1.79 -31.39 2.54
C ARG A 30 -3.30 -31.43 2.72
N LEU A 31 -3.78 -31.56 3.95
CA LEU A 31 -5.21 -31.46 4.26
C LEU A 31 -5.76 -30.07 3.95
N LEU A 32 -5.00 -29.02 4.27
CA LEU A 32 -5.37 -27.64 3.93
C LEU A 32 -5.44 -27.44 2.41
N TRP A 33 -4.45 -27.96 1.67
CA TRP A 33 -4.45 -27.89 0.19
C TRP A 33 -5.67 -28.56 -0.43
N ASN A 34 -6.06 -29.72 0.07
CA ASN A 34 -7.25 -30.43 -0.39
C ASN A 34 -8.54 -29.67 -0.04
N ASP A 35 -8.61 -29.09 1.14
CA ASP A 35 -9.74 -28.28 1.57
C ASP A 35 -9.91 -27.02 0.69
N LEU A 36 -8.80 -26.35 0.34
CA LEU A 36 -8.83 -25.17 -0.54
C LEU A 36 -9.32 -25.55 -1.94
N ARG A 37 -8.88 -26.70 -2.52
CA ARG A 37 -9.41 -27.21 -3.79
C ARG A 37 -10.90 -27.51 -3.72
N THR A 38 -11.35 -28.11 -2.61
CA THR A 38 -12.78 -28.39 -2.39
C THR A 38 -13.59 -27.09 -2.33
N LEU A 39 -13.08 -26.08 -1.60
CA LEU A 39 -13.73 -24.76 -1.54
C LEU A 39 -13.79 -24.10 -2.92
N TYR A 40 -12.71 -24.13 -3.68
CA TYR A 40 -12.69 -23.58 -5.03
C TYR A 40 -13.79 -24.18 -5.91
N GLY A 41 -13.99 -25.51 -5.82
CA GLY A 41 -15.08 -26.18 -6.50
C GLY A 41 -16.49 -25.76 -6.04
N LEU A 42 -16.63 -25.31 -4.77
CA LEU A 42 -17.91 -24.84 -4.22
C LEU A 42 -18.17 -23.35 -4.50
N LEU A 43 -17.13 -22.52 -4.46
CA LEU A 43 -17.25 -21.07 -4.65
C LEU A 43 -17.42 -20.69 -6.13
N GLY A 44 -17.08 -21.61 -7.05
CA GLY A 44 -17.15 -21.35 -8.48
C GLY A 44 -16.18 -20.26 -8.93
N SER A 45 -16.68 -19.39 -9.81
CA SER A 45 -15.90 -18.29 -10.40
C SER A 45 -16.07 -16.94 -9.68
N ASP A 46 -16.54 -16.95 -8.43
CA ASP A 46 -16.72 -15.72 -7.67
C ASP A 46 -15.39 -15.14 -7.17
N ALA A 47 -15.38 -13.83 -6.88
CA ALA A 47 -14.19 -13.17 -6.36
C ALA A 47 -13.81 -13.72 -4.99
N TRP A 48 -12.57 -14.20 -4.86
CA TRP A 48 -12.10 -14.88 -3.66
C TRP A 48 -10.74 -14.35 -3.21
N LEU A 49 -10.65 -14.01 -1.91
CA LEU A 49 -9.44 -13.59 -1.21
C LEU A 49 -9.08 -14.65 -0.17
N LEU A 50 -7.86 -15.15 -0.21
CA LEU A 50 -7.25 -15.95 0.85
C LEU A 50 -6.22 -15.10 1.59
N LEU A 51 -6.27 -15.03 2.91
CA LEU A 51 -5.26 -14.33 3.70
C LEU A 51 -4.90 -15.09 4.97
N GLY A 52 -3.67 -14.90 5.45
CA GLY A 52 -3.19 -15.45 6.70
C GLY A 52 -1.85 -16.17 6.60
N ASP A 53 -1.55 -16.98 7.62
CA ASP A 53 -0.33 -17.76 7.73
C ASP A 53 -0.49 -19.14 7.08
N PHE A 54 0.18 -19.33 5.96
CA PHE A 54 0.21 -20.62 5.25
C PHE A 54 1.30 -21.57 5.78
N ASN A 55 2.18 -21.07 6.66
CA ASN A 55 3.36 -21.79 7.15
C ASN A 55 4.21 -22.43 6.03
N SER A 56 4.11 -21.91 4.82
CA SER A 56 4.76 -22.41 3.61
C SER A 56 5.36 -21.26 2.79
N ILE A 57 6.55 -21.49 2.27
CA ILE A 57 7.21 -20.59 1.32
C ILE A 57 6.99 -21.10 -0.11
N ARG A 58 6.96 -20.21 -1.08
CA ARG A 58 6.78 -20.55 -2.51
C ARG A 58 8.10 -20.75 -3.22
N THR A 59 9.11 -19.95 -2.84
CA THR A 59 10.42 -19.90 -3.48
C THR A 59 11.53 -19.80 -2.45
N LEU A 60 12.76 -20.06 -2.87
CA LEU A 60 13.94 -19.89 -2.03
C LEU A 60 14.11 -18.44 -1.54
N SER A 61 13.71 -17.44 -2.34
CA SER A 61 13.77 -16.02 -1.99
C SER A 61 12.81 -15.61 -0.88
N ASP A 62 11.80 -16.43 -0.56
CA ASP A 62 10.88 -16.19 0.55
C ASP A 62 11.49 -16.49 1.94
N ARG A 63 12.76 -16.91 2.00
CA ARG A 63 13.43 -17.22 3.26
C ARG A 63 14.89 -16.77 3.27
N VAL A 64 15.32 -16.27 4.44
CA VAL A 64 16.72 -15.98 4.74
C VAL A 64 17.07 -16.62 6.08
N GLY A 65 18.24 -17.25 6.18
CA GLY A 65 18.74 -17.88 7.39
C GLY A 65 19.21 -19.31 7.17
N SER A 66 19.57 -20.00 8.25
CA SER A 66 20.26 -21.30 8.24
C SER A 66 19.40 -22.52 7.97
N VAL A 67 18.08 -22.35 7.76
CA VAL A 67 17.17 -23.48 7.52
C VAL A 67 17.13 -23.83 6.03
N SER A 68 17.25 -25.13 5.72
CA SER A 68 17.22 -25.63 4.34
C SER A 68 15.84 -25.37 3.68
N PHE A 69 15.89 -25.12 2.36
CA PHE A 69 14.68 -24.99 1.55
C PHE A 69 14.05 -26.35 1.29
N ASP A 70 12.78 -26.51 1.67
CA ASP A 70 11.99 -27.70 1.34
C ASP A 70 11.28 -27.49 -0.01
N GLY A 71 11.93 -27.94 -1.08
CA GLY A 71 11.40 -27.80 -2.44
C GLY A 71 10.14 -28.60 -2.68
N ILE A 72 9.93 -29.74 -1.98
CA ILE A 72 8.71 -30.54 -2.11
C ILE A 72 7.52 -29.81 -1.52
N ALA A 73 7.66 -29.28 -0.30
CA ALA A 73 6.61 -28.52 0.34
C ALA A 73 6.25 -27.24 -0.43
N ALA A 74 7.25 -26.57 -1.01
CA ALA A 74 7.04 -25.40 -1.86
C ALA A 74 6.31 -25.75 -3.17
N HIS A 75 6.66 -26.88 -3.78
CA HIS A 75 5.98 -27.38 -4.99
C HIS A 75 4.51 -27.75 -4.69
N GLU A 76 4.24 -28.47 -3.60
CA GLU A 76 2.87 -28.82 -3.19
C GLU A 76 2.01 -27.57 -2.97
N PHE A 77 2.58 -26.51 -2.38
CA PHE A 77 1.87 -25.25 -2.18
C PHE A 77 1.60 -24.54 -3.49
N ASN A 78 2.61 -24.37 -4.36
CA ASN A 78 2.46 -23.72 -5.65
C ASN A 78 1.46 -24.47 -6.54
N SER A 79 1.52 -25.82 -6.60
CA SER A 79 0.54 -26.61 -7.34
C SER A 79 -0.88 -26.40 -6.81
N CYS A 80 -1.07 -26.30 -5.50
CA CYS A 80 -2.37 -25.97 -4.94
C CYS A 80 -2.87 -24.60 -5.40
N LEU A 81 -2.01 -23.57 -5.40
CA LEU A 81 -2.39 -22.22 -5.82
C LEU A 81 -2.75 -22.16 -7.31
N GLU A 82 -2.01 -22.88 -8.16
CA GLU A 82 -2.31 -23.02 -9.58
C GLU A 82 -3.67 -23.71 -9.80
N ASP A 83 -3.93 -24.80 -9.08
CA ASP A 83 -5.19 -25.56 -9.20
C ASP A 83 -6.43 -24.73 -8.80
N ILE A 84 -6.27 -23.73 -7.94
CA ILE A 84 -7.37 -22.89 -7.43
C ILE A 84 -7.33 -21.46 -7.96
N ASP A 85 -6.55 -21.19 -9.01
CA ASP A 85 -6.43 -19.89 -9.68
C ASP A 85 -6.02 -18.74 -8.72
N MET A 86 -5.04 -18.99 -7.81
CA MET A 86 -4.62 -18.01 -6.82
C MET A 86 -3.24 -17.45 -7.06
N GLU A 87 -3.14 -16.12 -7.02
CA GLU A 87 -1.88 -15.37 -7.11
C GLU A 87 -1.70 -14.40 -5.94
N ASP A 88 -0.45 -14.02 -5.67
CA ASP A 88 -0.16 -12.98 -4.68
C ASP A 88 -0.80 -11.64 -5.08
N MET A 89 -1.59 -11.06 -4.19
CA MET A 89 -2.12 -9.71 -4.34
C MET A 89 -0.97 -8.69 -4.38
N ALA A 90 -1.16 -7.59 -5.13
CA ALA A 90 -0.24 -6.45 -5.06
C ALA A 90 -0.02 -6.04 -3.62
N SER A 91 1.23 -5.96 -3.18
CA SER A 91 1.54 -5.74 -1.77
C SER A 91 2.66 -4.74 -1.55
N LYS A 92 2.59 -4.07 -0.39
CA LYS A 92 3.58 -3.12 0.13
C LYS A 92 4.01 -3.50 1.54
N GLY A 93 5.07 -2.85 2.03
CA GLY A 93 5.56 -3.04 3.39
C GLY A 93 6.62 -4.14 3.50
N PHE A 94 6.55 -4.96 4.52
CA PHE A 94 7.57 -5.96 4.82
C PHE A 94 7.50 -7.16 3.87
N LEU A 95 8.61 -7.48 3.22
CA LEU A 95 8.72 -8.64 2.35
C LEU A 95 8.66 -9.95 3.14
N PHE A 96 9.42 -10.02 4.25
CA PHE A 96 9.41 -11.17 5.15
C PHE A 96 8.42 -10.91 6.27
N THR A 97 7.47 -11.79 6.42
CA THR A 97 6.30 -11.61 7.28
C THR A 97 6.43 -12.26 8.65
N TRP A 98 7.44 -13.11 8.84
CA TRP A 98 7.75 -13.80 10.08
C TRP A 98 9.24 -13.86 10.36
N THR A 99 9.60 -13.88 11.64
CA THR A 99 10.97 -14.07 12.11
C THR A 99 11.01 -14.89 13.39
N ASN A 100 12.03 -15.75 13.53
CA ASN A 100 12.23 -16.49 14.78
C ASN A 100 12.87 -15.65 15.91
N ARG A 101 13.11 -14.36 15.69
CA ARG A 101 13.70 -13.40 16.65
C ARG A 101 15.04 -13.83 17.27
N ARG A 102 15.74 -14.79 16.70
CA ARG A 102 17.06 -15.19 17.18
C ARG A 102 18.13 -14.30 16.57
N GLY A 103 19.26 -14.15 17.28
CA GLY A 103 20.42 -13.44 16.74
C GLY A 103 21.45 -14.37 16.09
N GLY A 104 22.42 -13.77 15.37
CA GLY A 104 23.55 -14.46 14.79
C GLY A 104 23.19 -15.53 13.78
N LEU A 105 23.94 -16.65 13.77
CA LEU A 105 23.76 -17.74 12.80
C LEU A 105 22.42 -18.48 12.92
N GLY A 106 21.71 -18.33 14.03
CA GLY A 106 20.39 -18.93 14.22
C GLY A 106 19.22 -18.08 13.71
N PHE A 107 19.46 -16.90 13.12
CA PHE A 107 18.44 -16.01 12.61
C PHE A 107 17.73 -16.59 11.39
N VAL A 108 16.41 -16.56 11.39
CA VAL A 108 15.58 -16.96 10.25
C VAL A 108 14.44 -15.95 10.10
N LYS A 109 14.21 -15.51 8.87
CA LYS A 109 13.01 -14.76 8.48
C LYS A 109 12.39 -15.38 7.23
N SER A 110 11.06 -15.33 7.12
CA SER A 110 10.34 -15.99 6.03
C SER A 110 9.08 -15.23 5.65
N ARG A 111 8.68 -15.34 4.38
CA ARG A 111 7.40 -14.86 3.87
C ARG A 111 6.42 -16.04 3.87
N ILE A 112 5.74 -16.25 4.98
CA ILE A 112 4.78 -17.34 5.19
C ILE A 112 3.35 -16.85 5.29
N ASP A 113 3.15 -15.58 5.63
CA ASP A 113 1.86 -14.91 5.59
C ASP A 113 1.64 -14.32 4.20
N ARG A 114 0.44 -14.49 3.65
CA ARG A 114 0.10 -14.03 2.30
C ARG A 114 -1.32 -13.49 2.23
N ALA A 115 -1.53 -12.62 1.26
CA ALA A 115 -2.84 -12.26 0.72
C ALA A 115 -2.86 -12.70 -0.74
N LEU A 116 -3.73 -13.65 -1.06
CA LEU A 116 -3.84 -14.29 -2.38
C LEU A 116 -5.23 -14.04 -2.95
N ILE A 117 -5.31 -13.80 -4.25
CA ILE A 117 -6.54 -13.47 -4.96
C ILE A 117 -6.67 -14.30 -6.23
N ASN A 118 -7.90 -14.61 -6.63
CA ASN A 118 -8.15 -15.24 -7.90
C ASN A 118 -8.32 -14.22 -9.04
N SER A 119 -8.31 -14.70 -10.29
CA SER A 119 -8.48 -13.88 -11.49
C SER A 119 -9.78 -13.05 -11.47
N ARG A 120 -10.87 -13.59 -10.90
CA ARG A 120 -12.13 -12.88 -10.75
C ARG A 120 -12.02 -11.69 -9.81
N TRP A 121 -11.32 -11.85 -8.68
CA TRP A 121 -11.04 -10.75 -7.77
C TRP A 121 -10.26 -9.64 -8.45
N GLN A 122 -9.22 -9.99 -9.22
CA GLN A 122 -8.37 -9.02 -9.92
C GLN A 122 -9.15 -8.18 -10.92
N VAL A 123 -10.13 -8.77 -11.60
CA VAL A 123 -11.04 -8.04 -12.51
C VAL A 123 -12.02 -7.13 -11.74
N GLN A 124 -12.55 -7.61 -10.62
CA GLN A 124 -13.59 -6.91 -9.87
C GLN A 124 -13.04 -5.82 -8.94
N TYR A 125 -11.84 -6.03 -8.40
CA TYR A 125 -11.16 -5.14 -7.46
C TYR A 125 -9.69 -4.88 -7.83
N PRO A 126 -9.42 -4.33 -9.04
CA PRO A 126 -8.06 -4.17 -9.57
C PRO A 126 -7.17 -3.25 -8.73
N GLU A 127 -7.76 -2.32 -7.97
CA GLU A 127 -7.06 -1.37 -7.12
C GLU A 127 -6.87 -1.88 -5.68
N SER A 128 -7.24 -3.15 -5.39
CA SER A 128 -7.04 -3.72 -4.07
C SER A 128 -5.55 -4.00 -3.81
N GLU A 129 -5.09 -3.72 -2.61
CA GLU A 129 -3.72 -3.97 -2.20
C GLU A 129 -3.62 -4.51 -0.77
N ALA A 130 -2.58 -5.29 -0.50
CA ALA A 130 -2.22 -5.74 0.82
C ALA A 130 -1.03 -4.93 1.37
N VAL A 131 -1.09 -4.57 2.65
CA VAL A 131 0.03 -3.92 3.35
C VAL A 131 0.48 -4.82 4.50
N PHE A 132 1.72 -5.30 4.45
CA PHE A 132 2.37 -6.02 5.54
C PHE A 132 3.03 -5.01 6.48
N GLN A 133 2.42 -4.80 7.64
CA GLN A 133 2.88 -3.82 8.62
C GLN A 133 4.02 -4.36 9.48
N ALA A 134 4.69 -3.47 10.24
CA ALA A 134 5.70 -3.88 11.19
C ALA A 134 5.13 -4.84 12.24
N PRO A 135 5.86 -5.91 12.61
CA PRO A 135 5.35 -6.97 13.50
C PRO A 135 5.09 -6.50 14.94
N GLY A 136 5.67 -5.38 15.37
CA GLY A 136 5.53 -4.89 16.73
C GLY A 136 5.97 -5.93 17.78
N MET A 137 5.05 -6.31 18.67
CA MET A 137 5.30 -7.34 19.69
C MET A 137 5.17 -8.78 19.15
N SER A 138 4.52 -8.99 18.01
CA SER A 138 4.37 -10.29 17.37
C SER A 138 5.61 -10.68 16.56
N ASP A 139 5.86 -11.95 16.38
CA ASP A 139 6.84 -12.49 15.43
C ASP A 139 6.32 -12.53 13.98
N HIS A 140 5.03 -12.23 13.77
CA HIS A 140 4.37 -12.06 12.47
C HIS A 140 4.03 -10.61 12.16
N CYS A 141 4.01 -10.26 10.88
CA CYS A 141 3.54 -8.98 10.37
C CYS A 141 2.02 -8.98 10.22
N PRO A 142 1.29 -7.98 10.76
CA PRO A 142 -0.13 -7.80 10.46
C PRO A 142 -0.36 -7.55 8.97
N ILE A 143 -1.43 -8.13 8.42
CA ILE A 143 -1.86 -7.92 7.04
C ILE A 143 -3.09 -7.02 7.05
N VAL A 144 -3.00 -5.89 6.36
CA VAL A 144 -4.14 -5.01 6.09
C VAL A 144 -4.45 -5.06 4.61
N VAL A 145 -5.64 -5.51 4.25
CA VAL A 145 -6.11 -5.51 2.86
C VAL A 145 -7.08 -4.36 2.65
N THR A 146 -6.76 -3.50 1.69
CA THR A 146 -7.63 -2.42 1.26
C THR A 146 -8.34 -2.83 -0.01
N ILE A 147 -9.66 -2.92 0.05
CA ILE A 147 -10.51 -3.28 -1.09
C ILE A 147 -11.07 -1.98 -1.66
N LEU A 148 -10.43 -1.49 -2.73
CA LEU A 148 -10.91 -0.33 -3.46
C LEU A 148 -11.74 -0.82 -4.65
N ARG A 149 -13.02 -0.48 -4.64
CA ARG A 149 -13.86 -0.66 -5.81
C ARG A 149 -13.64 0.53 -6.73
N GLN A 150 -13.45 0.29 -8.00
CA GLN A 150 -13.51 1.35 -9.03
C GLN A 150 -14.95 1.88 -9.14
N GLN A 151 -15.43 2.50 -8.07
CA GLN A 151 -16.61 3.34 -8.20
C GLN A 151 -16.13 4.62 -8.85
N SER A 152 -16.73 4.98 -9.97
CA SER A 152 -16.72 6.34 -10.49
C SER A 152 -17.52 7.26 -9.54
N ARG A 153 -17.19 7.25 -8.24
CA ARG A 153 -17.67 8.24 -7.31
C ARG A 153 -17.06 9.54 -7.80
N ARG A 154 -17.90 10.46 -8.23
CA ARG A 154 -17.51 11.86 -8.35
C ARG A 154 -17.05 12.27 -6.96
N ILE A 155 -15.75 12.10 -6.69
CA ILE A 155 -15.13 12.56 -5.44
C ILE A 155 -15.37 14.06 -5.40
N PRO A 156 -16.08 14.57 -4.40
CA PRO A 156 -16.31 16.01 -4.29
C PRO A 156 -14.96 16.71 -4.26
N PHE A 157 -14.88 17.86 -4.94
CA PHE A 157 -13.66 18.64 -4.92
C PHE A 157 -13.37 19.09 -3.49
N LYS A 158 -12.20 18.73 -2.99
CA LYS A 158 -11.67 19.17 -1.69
C LYS A 158 -10.62 20.25 -1.96
N PHE A 159 -10.77 21.40 -1.32
CA PHE A 159 -9.74 22.44 -1.28
C PHE A 159 -8.78 22.13 -0.13
N PHE A 160 -7.49 22.18 -0.37
CA PHE A 160 -6.47 21.93 0.65
C PHE A 160 -5.82 23.26 1.07
N ASN A 161 -5.85 23.56 2.37
CA ASN A 161 -5.35 24.84 2.90
C ASN A 161 -3.86 25.03 2.65
N PHE A 162 -3.08 23.97 2.61
CA PHE A 162 -1.64 24.04 2.33
C PHE A 162 -1.30 24.61 0.93
N TRP A 163 -2.24 24.59 -0.02
CA TRP A 163 -2.03 25.21 -1.33
C TRP A 163 -1.77 26.71 -1.21
N MET A 164 -2.40 27.37 -0.21
CA MET A 164 -2.25 28.81 0.02
C MET A 164 -0.84 29.21 0.45
N SER A 165 -0.06 28.31 1.01
CA SER A 165 1.32 28.54 1.44
C SER A 165 2.34 28.41 0.32
N HIS A 166 1.93 28.02 -0.89
CA HIS A 166 2.83 27.84 -2.02
C HIS A 166 2.98 29.16 -2.81
N ASP A 167 4.22 29.53 -3.14
CA ASP A 167 4.55 30.82 -3.81
C ASP A 167 3.75 31.09 -5.09
N LYS A 168 3.46 30.03 -5.86
CA LYS A 168 2.70 30.11 -7.11
C LYS A 168 1.18 30.18 -6.93
N PHE A 169 0.66 30.04 -5.71
CA PHE A 169 -0.78 29.99 -5.49
C PHE A 169 -1.49 31.28 -5.83
N SER A 170 -0.92 32.46 -5.41
CA SER A 170 -1.50 33.77 -5.70
C SER A 170 -1.60 34.03 -7.21
N SER A 171 -0.54 33.74 -7.95
CA SER A 171 -0.53 33.92 -9.42
C SER A 171 -1.51 32.98 -10.13
N LEU A 172 -1.70 31.77 -9.64
CA LEU A 172 -2.71 30.84 -10.13
C LEU A 172 -4.13 31.36 -9.88
N LEU A 173 -4.39 31.94 -8.70
CA LEU A 173 -5.67 32.51 -8.35
C LEU A 173 -6.00 33.70 -9.23
N ASP A 174 -5.05 34.62 -9.42
CA ASP A 174 -5.20 35.78 -10.30
C ASP A 174 -5.50 35.38 -11.74
N ASN A 175 -4.79 34.39 -12.27
CA ASN A 175 -5.04 33.83 -13.61
C ASN A 175 -6.45 33.22 -13.72
N ALA A 176 -6.87 32.48 -12.71
CA ALA A 176 -8.20 31.87 -12.68
C ALA A 176 -9.33 32.90 -12.69
N TRP A 177 -9.09 34.08 -12.08
CA TRP A 177 -10.10 35.13 -11.84
C TRP A 177 -10.13 36.26 -12.89
N SER A 178 -9.02 36.47 -13.60
CA SER A 178 -8.86 37.58 -14.56
C SER A 178 -9.74 37.50 -15.83
N GLY A 179 -10.21 36.28 -16.16
CA GLY A 179 -11.04 36.04 -17.35
C GLY A 179 -12.37 36.80 -17.31
N VAL A 180 -12.69 37.54 -18.38
CA VAL A 180 -13.99 38.18 -18.54
C VAL A 180 -15.00 37.11 -19.00
N VAL A 181 -16.05 36.88 -18.22
CA VAL A 181 -17.15 35.99 -18.57
C VAL A 181 -18.41 36.84 -18.76
N HIS A 182 -18.98 36.83 -19.96
CA HIS A 182 -20.21 37.53 -20.29
C HIS A 182 -21.43 36.71 -19.80
N GLY A 183 -22.44 37.42 -19.27
CA GLY A 183 -23.70 36.83 -18.83
C GLY A 183 -24.14 37.22 -17.43
N ASN A 184 -25.10 36.49 -16.89
CA ASN A 184 -25.59 36.70 -15.52
C ASN A 184 -24.44 36.48 -14.51
N PRO A 185 -24.31 37.34 -13.44
CA PRO A 185 -23.24 37.23 -12.44
C PRO A 185 -23.07 35.84 -11.82
N MET A 186 -24.18 35.10 -11.59
CA MET A 186 -24.13 33.72 -11.07
C MET A 186 -23.53 32.74 -12.07
N VAL A 187 -23.80 32.92 -13.35
CA VAL A 187 -23.19 32.11 -14.44
C VAL A 187 -21.70 32.41 -14.53
N ALA A 188 -21.32 33.70 -14.48
CA ALA A 188 -19.94 34.12 -14.48
C ALA A 188 -19.14 33.56 -13.29
N LEU A 189 -19.73 33.61 -12.07
CA LEU A 189 -19.14 33.01 -10.88
C LEU A 189 -18.96 31.49 -11.03
N SER A 190 -19.99 30.79 -11.51
CA SER A 190 -19.92 29.33 -11.73
C SER A 190 -18.81 28.94 -12.71
N HIS A 191 -18.63 29.71 -13.78
CA HIS A 191 -17.55 29.51 -14.74
C HIS A 191 -16.17 29.74 -14.12
N LYS A 192 -15.98 30.83 -13.38
CA LYS A 192 -14.71 31.12 -12.69
C LYS A 192 -14.36 30.06 -11.65
N MET A 193 -15.34 29.61 -10.85
CA MET A 193 -15.14 28.53 -9.88
C MET A 193 -14.79 27.19 -10.55
N ARG A 194 -15.39 26.88 -11.70
CA ARG A 194 -15.06 25.68 -12.47
C ARG A 194 -13.64 25.72 -13.02
N ASN A 195 -13.24 26.90 -13.56
CA ASN A 195 -11.89 27.12 -14.06
C ASN A 195 -10.86 27.00 -12.92
N LEU A 196 -11.11 27.67 -11.79
CA LEU A 196 -10.27 27.60 -10.60
C LEU A 196 -10.10 26.13 -10.13
N LYS A 197 -11.19 25.38 -10.04
CA LYS A 197 -11.16 23.96 -9.69
C LYS A 197 -10.26 23.15 -10.62
N PHE A 198 -10.29 23.43 -11.92
CA PHE A 198 -9.45 22.76 -12.91
C PHE A 198 -7.98 23.08 -12.69
N LEU A 199 -7.64 24.35 -12.58
CA LEU A 199 -6.27 24.80 -12.33
C LEU A 199 -5.71 24.29 -11.00
N LEU A 200 -6.52 24.22 -9.93
CA LEU A 200 -6.10 23.67 -8.66
C LEU A 200 -5.87 22.15 -8.71
N LYS A 201 -6.58 21.41 -9.55
CA LYS A 201 -6.29 19.98 -9.77
C LYS A 201 -4.95 19.77 -10.46
N ASP A 202 -4.66 20.58 -11.48
CA ASP A 202 -3.39 20.52 -12.20
C ASP A 202 -2.24 20.96 -11.30
N PHE A 203 -2.44 22.01 -10.52
CA PHE A 203 -1.51 22.48 -9.49
C PHE A 203 -1.20 21.38 -8.46
N ASN A 204 -2.25 20.69 -7.95
CA ASN A 204 -2.04 19.58 -7.03
C ASN A 204 -1.25 18.44 -7.68
N LYS A 205 -1.54 18.14 -8.94
CA LYS A 205 -0.81 17.10 -9.68
C LYS A 205 0.66 17.49 -9.92
N GLU A 206 0.94 18.73 -10.22
CA GLU A 206 2.29 19.22 -10.49
C GLU A 206 3.16 19.27 -9.22
N PHE A 207 2.60 19.80 -8.11
CA PHE A 207 3.39 20.10 -6.91
C PHE A 207 3.23 19.08 -5.78
N TYR A 208 2.12 18.34 -5.73
CA TYR A 208 1.76 17.47 -4.61
C TYR A 208 1.39 16.04 -5.01
N SER A 209 1.58 15.66 -6.30
CA SER A 209 1.46 14.24 -6.68
C SER A 209 2.51 13.39 -5.96
N ASP A 210 2.12 12.15 -5.63
CA ASP A 210 3.00 11.19 -4.94
C ASP A 210 3.60 11.73 -3.62
N ILE A 211 2.79 12.47 -2.83
CA ILE A 211 3.25 13.14 -1.62
C ILE A 211 4.04 12.19 -0.69
N GLN A 212 3.60 10.94 -0.53
CA GLN A 212 4.30 9.93 0.28
C GLN A 212 5.72 9.66 -0.22
N LYS A 213 5.88 9.49 -1.54
CA LYS A 213 7.19 9.28 -2.14
C LYS A 213 8.10 10.49 -1.97
N ARG A 214 7.52 11.69 -2.10
CA ARG A 214 8.27 12.96 -1.93
C ARG A 214 8.69 13.15 -0.47
N VAL A 215 7.85 12.80 0.49
CA VAL A 215 8.18 12.81 1.93
C VAL A 215 9.32 11.82 2.21
N SER A 216 9.23 10.59 1.68
CA SER A 216 10.30 9.58 1.85
C SER A 216 11.63 10.06 1.28
N LEU A 217 11.64 10.61 0.06
CA LEU A 217 12.86 11.12 -0.56
C LEU A 217 13.45 12.32 0.19
N ALA A 218 12.60 13.24 0.66
CA ALA A 218 13.06 14.39 1.45
C ALA A 218 13.62 13.95 2.81
N LYS A 219 13.09 12.87 3.40
CA LYS A 219 13.64 12.27 4.61
C LYS A 219 15.01 11.66 4.38
N GLU A 220 15.20 10.88 3.31
CA GLU A 220 16.49 10.27 2.95
C GLU A 220 17.56 11.35 2.68
N GLU A 221 17.18 12.44 2.01
CA GLU A 221 18.07 13.60 1.77
C GLU A 221 18.48 14.25 3.10
N LEU A 222 17.54 14.49 4.00
CA LEU A 222 17.79 15.06 5.32
C LEU A 222 18.69 14.14 6.16
N ASP A 223 18.40 12.84 6.23
CA ASP A 223 19.18 11.87 6.97
C ASP A 223 20.64 11.82 6.47
N THR A 224 20.83 11.92 5.15
CA THR A 224 22.15 11.96 4.52
C THR A 224 22.93 13.24 4.93
N LEU A 225 22.29 14.41 4.87
CA LEU A 225 22.91 15.66 5.26
C LEU A 225 23.24 15.69 6.74
N GLN A 226 22.37 15.16 7.60
CA GLN A 226 22.62 15.05 9.04
C GLN A 226 23.84 14.17 9.32
N CYS A 227 23.98 13.02 8.66
CA CYS A 227 25.19 12.19 8.76
C CYS A 227 26.46 12.93 8.32
N GLN A 228 26.38 13.75 7.27
CA GLN A 228 27.52 14.57 6.82
C GLN A 228 27.86 15.67 7.83
N CYS A 229 26.86 16.34 8.42
CA CYS A 229 27.07 17.33 9.48
C CYS A 229 27.73 16.71 10.72
N PHE A 230 27.37 15.49 11.09
CA PHE A 230 28.06 14.75 12.17
C PHE A 230 29.52 14.49 11.86
N SER A 231 29.85 14.20 10.60
CA SER A 231 31.24 13.94 10.16
C SER A 231 32.08 15.21 10.00
N LEU A 232 31.44 16.34 9.64
CA LEU A 232 32.06 17.63 9.40
C LEU A 232 31.35 18.75 10.19
N PRO A 233 31.43 18.76 11.54
CA PRO A 233 30.59 19.60 12.41
C PRO A 233 30.86 21.11 12.32
N PHE A 234 31.94 21.52 11.66
CA PHE A 234 32.34 22.92 11.51
C PHE A 234 32.15 23.48 10.07
N ASP A 235 31.45 22.75 9.20
CA ASP A 235 31.17 23.22 7.84
C ASP A 235 29.87 24.02 7.81
N PRO A 236 29.91 25.37 7.65
CA PRO A 236 28.71 26.20 7.66
C PRO A 236 27.81 25.96 6.44
N ALA A 237 28.38 25.52 5.30
CA ALA A 237 27.60 25.26 4.11
C ALA A 237 26.70 24.02 4.29
N LEU A 238 27.24 22.98 4.92
CA LEU A 238 26.47 21.76 5.26
C LEU A 238 25.33 22.05 6.22
N HIS A 239 25.53 22.90 7.22
CA HIS A 239 24.48 23.28 8.15
C HIS A 239 23.35 24.09 7.48
N GLU A 240 23.66 24.96 6.54
CA GLU A 240 22.63 25.67 5.77
C GLU A 240 21.85 24.71 4.84
N MET A 241 22.52 23.74 4.24
CA MET A 241 21.86 22.69 3.44
C MET A 241 20.95 21.81 4.29
N GLU A 242 21.41 21.40 5.48
CA GLU A 242 20.58 20.62 6.43
C GLU A 242 19.33 21.41 6.82
N LYS A 243 19.47 22.68 7.16
CA LYS A 243 18.36 23.56 7.55
C LYS A 243 17.33 23.72 6.43
N ALA A 244 17.79 23.89 5.20
CA ALA A 244 16.92 23.97 4.02
C ALA A 244 16.18 22.65 3.77
N SER A 245 16.89 21.53 3.88
CA SER A 245 16.31 20.19 3.73
C SER A 245 15.30 19.86 4.84
N LEU A 246 15.58 20.25 6.10
CA LEU A 246 14.66 20.10 7.21
C LEU A 246 13.37 20.89 6.99
N LEU A 247 13.47 22.15 6.53
CA LEU A 247 12.29 22.97 6.21
C LEU A 247 11.46 22.33 5.10
N ARG A 248 12.11 21.82 4.05
CA ARG A 248 11.44 21.11 2.95
C ARG A 248 10.72 19.86 3.45
N TYR A 249 11.38 19.04 4.26
CA TYR A 249 10.80 17.82 4.84
C TYR A 249 9.59 18.15 5.72
N THR A 250 9.69 19.11 6.64
CA THR A 250 8.58 19.49 7.53
C THR A 250 7.38 20.03 6.75
N THR A 251 7.61 20.81 5.68
CA THR A 251 6.54 21.30 4.81
C THR A 251 5.82 20.16 4.10
N LEU A 252 6.55 19.17 3.58
CA LEU A 252 5.97 18.01 2.92
C LEU A 252 5.20 17.10 3.88
N VAL A 253 5.70 16.89 5.10
CA VAL A 253 4.99 16.13 6.15
C VAL A 253 3.68 16.81 6.52
N SER A 254 3.68 18.14 6.72
CA SER A 254 2.45 18.89 7.02
C SER A 254 1.43 18.79 5.88
N ALA A 255 1.89 18.82 4.63
CA ALA A 255 1.03 18.65 3.45
C ALA A 255 0.46 17.21 3.38
N GLU A 256 1.26 16.20 3.71
CA GLU A 256 0.82 14.81 3.79
C GLU A 256 -0.25 14.62 4.87
N GLU A 257 -0.05 15.15 6.06
CA GLU A 257 -1.04 15.08 7.15
C GLU A 257 -2.38 15.72 6.77
N GLU A 258 -2.36 16.88 6.11
CA GLU A 258 -3.58 17.53 5.65
C GLU A 258 -4.26 16.80 4.50
N PHE A 259 -3.50 16.06 3.69
CA PHE A 259 -4.06 15.25 2.61
C PHE A 259 -4.88 14.07 3.14
N TYR A 260 -4.52 13.51 4.30
CA TYR A 260 -5.20 12.35 4.90
C TYR A 260 -6.28 12.72 5.93
N LYS A 261 -6.40 13.99 6.33
CA LYS A 261 -7.53 14.50 7.14
C LYS A 261 -8.76 14.76 6.29
#